data_1a9175221eba787f02cae64dc3718031
#
_entry.id   1a9175221eba787f02cae64dc3718031
#
_cell.length_a   1.000
_cell.length_b   1.000
_cell.length_c   1.000
_cell.angle_alpha   90.00
_cell.angle_beta   90.00
_cell.angle_gamma   90.00
#
_symmetry.space_group_name_H-M   'P 1'
#
loop_
_entity.id
_entity.type
_entity.pdbx_description
1 polymer ?
#
loop_
_entity_poly.entity_id
_entity_poly.type
_entity_poly.pdbx_seq_one_letter_code
_entity_poly.pdbx_strand_id
1 'polypeptide(L)'
;GERDRLLFGIEFVPIGYWQQYGNDTYNGTMFAHLADLFFRLSGHLHDCKLIKIDTTHFANQGEDVVSQLVKTLQITSTYFDEMEKRNVPLEELVQLCTFRFGIGSNFFFEIAKLRAFKILWHNLIKAYLPEMDFITNPEIHCVTATASFTQTDEHSNLLRTTTAAMSAILGGCDVLIVTPFSNSGENNAIQLATNIQNILRYESY
;
A
#
# COMPACT_ATOMS: atom_id res chain seq x y z
N GLY A 1 5.12 30.20 -3.45
CA GLY A 1 5.68 29.15 -4.24
C GLY A 1 5.43 27.83 -3.53
N GLU A 2 4.54 26.99 -4.07
CA GLU A 2 4.41 25.59 -3.68
C GLU A 2 5.77 24.96 -3.94
N ARG A 3 6.42 24.54 -2.87
CA ARG A 3 7.57 23.64 -2.99
C ARG A 3 7.01 22.30 -3.43
N ASP A 4 7.33 21.87 -4.65
CA ASP A 4 7.10 20.51 -5.11
C ASP A 4 7.74 19.56 -4.09
N ARG A 5 6.91 18.91 -3.29
CA ARG A 5 7.35 17.89 -2.34
C ARG A 5 7.71 16.66 -3.15
N LEU A 6 8.99 16.45 -3.37
CA LEU A 6 9.49 15.18 -3.87
C LEU A 6 9.30 14.14 -2.76
N LEU A 7 8.26 13.33 -2.91
CA LEU A 7 8.05 12.15 -2.06
C LEU A 7 9.06 11.08 -2.50
N PHE A 8 10.18 11.00 -1.81
CA PHE A 8 11.10 9.87 -1.95
C PHE A 8 10.59 8.72 -1.06
N GLY A 9 10.16 7.64 -1.68
CA GLY A 9 9.93 6.38 -1.03
C GLY A 9 11.02 5.40 -1.41
N ILE A 10 11.81 4.92 -0.48
CA ILE A 10 12.67 3.78 -0.73
C ILE A 10 11.80 2.54 -0.56
N GLU A 11 11.53 1.89 -1.68
CA GLU A 11 10.72 0.68 -1.68
C GLU A 11 11.56 -0.50 -1.15
N PHE A 12 11.56 -0.68 0.17
CA PHE A 12 12.02 -1.93 0.75
C PHE A 12 10.86 -2.94 0.68
N VAL A 13 11.00 -3.93 -0.19
CA VAL A 13 9.98 -4.98 -0.44
C VAL A 13 10.54 -6.34 -0.03
N PRO A 14 10.74 -6.62 1.25
CA PRO A 14 11.38 -7.87 1.63
C PRO A 14 10.43 -9.04 1.78
N ILE A 15 9.33 -8.85 2.49
CA ILE A 15 8.55 -10.00 2.97
C ILE A 15 7.59 -10.51 1.91
N GLY A 16 6.94 -9.63 1.16
CA GLY A 16 6.06 -10.02 0.05
C GLY A 16 6.83 -10.69 -1.09
N TYR A 17 8.00 -10.18 -1.40
CA TYR A 17 8.87 -10.73 -2.44
C TYR A 17 9.44 -12.09 -2.03
N TRP A 18 9.80 -12.27 -0.75
CA TRP A 18 10.27 -13.53 -0.21
C TRP A 18 9.20 -14.63 -0.24
N GLN A 19 7.96 -14.30 0.11
CA GLN A 19 6.85 -15.23 0.03
C GLN A 19 6.54 -15.66 -1.42
N GLN A 20 6.81 -14.78 -2.38
CA GLN A 20 6.56 -15.03 -3.80
C GLN A 20 7.72 -15.76 -4.49
N TYR A 21 8.97 -15.52 -4.11
CA TYR A 21 10.15 -15.99 -4.84
C TYR A 21 11.09 -16.90 -4.03
N GLY A 22 10.81 -17.15 -2.76
CA GLY A 22 11.49 -18.17 -1.94
C GLY A 22 13.01 -17.98 -1.77
N ASN A 23 13.51 -16.76 -1.84
CA ASN A 23 14.94 -16.52 -1.74
C ASN A 23 15.39 -16.35 -0.29
N ASP A 24 16.44 -17.09 0.11
CA ASP A 24 17.11 -17.06 1.43
C ASP A 24 17.80 -15.72 1.78
N THR A 25 17.60 -14.68 1.00
CA THR A 25 18.10 -13.33 1.25
C THR A 25 17.41 -12.62 2.43
N TYR A 26 16.53 -13.29 3.12
CA TYR A 26 15.92 -12.84 4.38
C TYR A 26 16.90 -12.98 5.56
N ASN A 27 18.13 -12.57 5.35
CA ASN A 27 19.11 -12.47 6.40
C ASN A 27 18.95 -11.13 7.11
N GLY A 28 19.11 -11.11 8.42
CA GLY A 28 19.06 -9.91 9.26
C GLY A 28 19.88 -8.72 8.79
N THR A 29 20.71 -8.90 7.76
CA THR A 29 21.46 -7.87 7.04
C THR A 29 20.57 -6.81 6.41
N MET A 30 19.39 -7.16 5.89
CA MET A 30 18.51 -6.20 5.23
C MET A 30 17.87 -5.24 6.23
N PHE A 31 17.43 -5.74 7.38
CA PHE A 31 16.93 -4.88 8.45
C PHE A 31 18.06 -4.06 9.08
N ALA A 32 19.29 -4.55 9.09
CA ALA A 32 20.46 -3.78 9.51
C ALA A 32 20.73 -2.61 8.55
N HIS A 33 20.63 -2.84 7.24
CA HIS A 33 20.76 -1.78 6.24
C HIS A 33 19.61 -0.76 6.34
N LEU A 34 18.37 -1.21 6.61
CA LEU A 34 17.23 -0.33 6.81
C LEU A 34 17.43 0.55 8.05
N ALA A 35 17.91 -0.02 9.15
CA ALA A 35 18.21 0.73 10.37
C ALA A 35 19.36 1.75 10.15
N ASP A 36 20.44 1.35 9.46
CA ASP A 36 21.55 2.26 9.10
C ASP A 36 21.04 3.42 8.23
N LEU A 37 20.18 3.11 7.24
CA LEU A 37 19.56 4.13 6.41
C LEU A 37 18.67 5.08 7.21
N PHE A 38 17.87 4.53 8.14
CA PHE A 38 17.05 5.35 9.05
C PHE A 38 17.92 6.34 9.83
N PHE A 39 18.98 5.88 10.48
CA PHE A 39 19.87 6.75 11.27
C PHE A 39 20.64 7.76 10.42
N ARG A 40 21.00 7.44 9.20
CA ARG A 40 21.66 8.39 8.27
C ARG A 40 20.71 9.47 7.78
N LEU A 41 19.44 9.15 7.64
CA LEU A 41 18.42 10.08 7.16
C LEU A 41 17.70 10.78 8.30
N SER A 42 17.89 10.37 9.57
CA SER A 42 17.30 11.03 10.74
C SER A 42 17.69 12.51 10.75
N GLY A 43 16.69 13.38 10.84
CA GLY A 43 16.84 14.83 10.68
C GLY A 43 16.47 15.37 9.28
N HIS A 44 16.33 14.52 8.28
CA HIS A 44 15.89 14.89 6.92
C HIS A 44 14.60 14.17 6.51
N LEU A 45 14.04 13.34 7.41
CA LEU A 45 12.91 12.44 7.12
C LEU A 45 11.52 13.10 7.17
N HIS A 46 11.42 14.40 7.45
CA HIS A 46 10.11 15.06 7.63
C HIS A 46 9.17 14.94 6.43
N ASP A 47 9.72 14.71 5.23
CA ASP A 47 8.95 14.61 3.99
C ASP A 47 9.20 13.28 3.23
N CYS A 48 9.85 12.28 3.85
CA CYS A 48 10.19 11.00 3.20
C CYS A 48 9.37 9.87 3.79
N LYS A 49 9.01 8.89 2.94
CA LYS A 49 8.50 7.58 3.38
C LYS A 49 9.58 6.54 3.16
N LEU A 50 9.89 5.80 4.22
CA LEU A 50 11.02 4.85 4.22
C LEU A 50 10.56 3.41 4.03
N ILE A 51 9.41 3.06 4.60
CA ILE A 51 8.89 1.70 4.58
C ILE A 51 7.60 1.67 3.78
N LYS A 52 7.59 0.87 2.71
CA LYS A 52 6.40 0.59 1.94
C LYS A 52 6.02 -0.87 2.08
N ILE A 53 4.86 -1.11 2.65
CA ILE A 53 4.28 -2.44 2.79
C ILE A 53 3.34 -2.67 1.62
N ASP A 54 3.83 -3.40 0.61
CA ASP A 54 3.09 -3.70 -0.62
C ASP A 54 2.46 -5.09 -0.54
N THR A 55 1.13 -5.13 -0.55
CA THR A 55 0.33 -6.36 -0.51
C THR A 55 -0.53 -6.55 -1.77
N THR A 56 -0.24 -5.80 -2.84
CA THR A 56 -0.98 -5.88 -4.11
C THR A 56 -0.94 -7.28 -4.73
N HIS A 57 0.16 -8.02 -4.54
CA HIS A 57 0.31 -9.36 -5.08
C HIS A 57 -0.71 -10.35 -4.48
N PHE A 58 -1.09 -10.23 -3.21
CA PHE A 58 -2.11 -11.08 -2.61
C PHE A 58 -3.48 -10.88 -3.26
N ALA A 59 -3.86 -9.63 -3.53
CA ALA A 59 -5.08 -9.33 -4.28
C ALA A 59 -5.04 -9.88 -5.70
N ASN A 60 -3.88 -9.80 -6.37
CA ASN A 60 -3.68 -10.35 -7.71
C ASN A 60 -3.65 -11.88 -7.74
N GLN A 61 -3.39 -12.54 -6.62
CA GLN A 61 -3.53 -13.98 -6.43
C GLN A 61 -4.97 -14.40 -6.10
N GLY A 62 -5.88 -13.44 -5.95
CA GLY A 62 -7.29 -13.71 -5.64
C GLY A 62 -7.55 -13.99 -4.15
N GLU A 63 -6.64 -13.59 -3.26
CA GLU A 63 -6.86 -13.77 -1.83
C GLU A 63 -8.02 -12.89 -1.32
N ASP A 64 -8.73 -13.39 -0.32
CA ASP A 64 -9.82 -12.66 0.32
C ASP A 64 -9.30 -11.45 1.12
N VAL A 65 -10.18 -10.49 1.37
CA VAL A 65 -9.84 -9.21 2.00
C VAL A 65 -9.35 -9.37 3.44
N VAL A 66 -9.80 -10.39 4.17
CA VAL A 66 -9.39 -10.65 5.55
C VAL A 66 -7.96 -11.17 5.57
N SER A 67 -7.65 -12.15 4.71
CA SER A 67 -6.29 -12.68 4.53
C SER A 67 -5.29 -11.58 4.15
N GLN A 68 -5.68 -10.67 3.25
CA GLN A 68 -4.86 -9.51 2.89
C GLN A 68 -4.56 -8.62 4.10
N LEU A 69 -5.57 -8.31 4.92
CA LEU A 69 -5.40 -7.51 6.15
C LEU A 69 -4.48 -8.20 7.15
N VAL A 70 -4.69 -9.49 7.41
CA VAL A 70 -3.87 -10.28 8.34
C VAL A 70 -2.40 -10.25 7.90
N LYS A 71 -2.13 -10.53 6.62
CA LYS A 71 -0.76 -10.50 6.08
C LYS A 71 -0.12 -9.13 6.16
N THR A 72 -0.88 -8.06 5.87
CA THR A 72 -0.40 -6.69 6.00
C THR A 72 0.04 -6.39 7.43
N LEU A 73 -0.77 -6.77 8.42
CA LEU A 73 -0.44 -6.54 9.83
C LEU A 73 0.73 -7.41 10.30
N GLN A 74 0.81 -8.67 9.87
CA GLN A 74 1.93 -9.56 10.16
C GLN A 74 3.26 -9.01 9.61
N ILE A 75 3.26 -8.54 8.36
CA ILE A 75 4.43 -7.91 7.76
C ILE A 75 4.83 -6.68 8.57
N THR A 76 3.86 -5.84 8.92
CA THR A 76 4.10 -4.62 9.71
C THR A 76 4.70 -4.93 11.07
N SER A 77 4.11 -5.89 11.82
CA SER A 77 4.64 -6.33 13.11
C SER A 77 6.08 -6.83 12.99
N THR A 78 6.38 -7.62 11.96
CA THR A 78 7.75 -8.09 11.72
C THR A 78 8.73 -6.93 11.50
N TYR A 79 8.31 -5.89 10.77
CA TYR A 79 9.15 -4.68 10.63
C TYR A 79 9.38 -4.00 11.97
N PHE A 80 8.34 -3.82 12.76
CA PHE A 80 8.44 -3.16 14.07
C PHE A 80 9.34 -3.95 15.02
N ASP A 81 9.15 -5.26 15.14
CA ASP A 81 9.96 -6.13 15.98
C ASP A 81 11.44 -6.10 15.57
N GLU A 82 11.74 -6.15 14.27
CA GLU A 82 13.11 -6.14 13.76
C GLU A 82 13.78 -4.77 13.89
N MET A 83 13.04 -3.68 13.78
CA MET A 83 13.57 -2.33 13.94
C MET A 83 13.76 -1.97 15.41
N GLU A 84 12.86 -2.42 16.29
CA GLU A 84 13.00 -2.27 17.75
C GLU A 84 14.25 -2.97 18.27
N LYS A 85 14.53 -4.20 17.83
CA LYS A 85 15.78 -4.93 18.15
C LYS A 85 17.05 -4.15 17.75
N ARG A 86 16.94 -3.20 16.85
CA ARG A 86 18.03 -2.34 16.35
C ARG A 86 18.00 -0.93 16.92
N ASN A 87 17.22 -0.74 17.99
CA ASN A 87 17.03 0.54 18.69
C ASN A 87 16.55 1.69 17.78
N VAL A 88 15.77 1.40 16.75
CA VAL A 88 15.09 2.43 15.96
C VAL A 88 13.87 2.93 16.72
N PRO A 89 13.70 4.24 16.92
CA PRO A 89 12.52 4.80 17.58
C PRO A 89 11.25 4.48 16.76
N LEU A 90 10.34 3.70 17.35
CA LEU A 90 9.11 3.28 16.65
C LEU A 90 8.17 4.46 16.40
N GLU A 91 8.18 5.49 17.26
CA GLU A 91 7.37 6.71 17.10
C GLU A 91 7.68 7.44 15.79
N GLU A 92 8.95 7.47 15.40
CA GLU A 92 9.37 8.05 14.12
C GLU A 92 9.09 7.10 12.98
N LEU A 93 9.34 5.80 13.17
CA LEU A 93 9.16 4.78 12.15
C LEU A 93 7.72 4.68 11.67
N VAL A 94 6.75 4.77 12.58
CA VAL A 94 5.30 4.74 12.29
C VAL A 94 4.91 5.82 11.26
N GLN A 95 5.53 7.00 11.33
CA GLN A 95 5.25 8.11 10.41
C GLN A 95 5.84 7.89 9.01
N LEU A 96 6.84 7.01 8.90
CA LEU A 96 7.54 6.71 7.66
C LEU A 96 6.96 5.53 6.89
N CYS A 97 5.90 4.89 7.44
CA CYS A 97 5.23 3.77 6.81
C CYS A 97 4.19 4.22 5.78
N THR A 98 4.15 3.52 4.64
CA THR A 98 3.07 3.58 3.66
C THR A 98 2.56 2.17 3.36
N PHE A 99 1.29 2.07 3.02
CA PHE A 99 0.65 0.79 2.74
C PHE A 99 0.08 0.78 1.33
N ARG A 100 0.38 -0.26 0.56
CA ARG A 100 -0.12 -0.42 -0.78
C ARG A 100 -1.00 -1.65 -0.88
N PHE A 101 -2.28 -1.44 -1.22
CA PHE A 101 -3.29 -2.48 -1.35
C PHE A 101 -3.70 -2.70 -2.81
N GLY A 102 -3.86 -3.96 -3.18
CA GLY A 102 -4.60 -4.32 -4.38
C GLY A 102 -6.10 -4.23 -4.11
N ILE A 103 -6.85 -3.65 -5.05
CA ILE A 103 -8.31 -3.49 -4.96
C ILE A 103 -8.97 -4.38 -5.99
N GLY A 104 -9.72 -5.37 -5.49
CA GLY A 104 -10.42 -6.34 -6.30
C GLY A 104 -11.81 -5.87 -6.77
N SER A 105 -12.59 -6.81 -7.30
CA SER A 105 -13.91 -6.53 -7.86
C SER A 105 -15.05 -6.50 -6.84
N ASN A 106 -14.79 -6.84 -5.57
CA ASN A 106 -15.82 -6.95 -4.54
C ASN A 106 -16.05 -5.60 -3.84
N PHE A 107 -16.82 -4.73 -4.48
CA PHE A 107 -16.96 -3.31 -4.18
C PHE A 107 -17.09 -2.97 -2.69
N PHE A 108 -18.07 -3.55 -2.00
CA PHE A 108 -18.32 -3.21 -0.59
C PHE A 108 -17.27 -3.81 0.35
N PHE A 109 -16.73 -4.98 0.04
CA PHE A 109 -15.67 -5.58 0.85
C PHE A 109 -14.37 -4.80 0.72
N GLU A 110 -14.07 -4.23 -0.44
CA GLU A 110 -12.89 -3.39 -0.62
C GLU A 110 -13.00 -2.08 0.16
N ILE A 111 -14.17 -1.44 0.17
CA ILE A 111 -14.44 -0.27 1.02
C ILE A 111 -14.25 -0.63 2.50
N ALA A 112 -14.83 -1.75 2.92
CA ALA A 112 -14.74 -2.23 4.30
C ALA A 112 -13.29 -2.56 4.69
N LYS A 113 -12.52 -3.19 3.79
CA LYS A 113 -11.09 -3.49 3.99
C LYS A 113 -10.29 -2.25 4.36
N LEU A 114 -10.38 -1.19 3.56
CA LEU A 114 -9.59 0.02 3.79
C LEU A 114 -10.01 0.74 5.08
N ARG A 115 -11.31 0.77 5.38
CA ARG A 115 -11.82 1.35 6.63
C ARG A 115 -11.41 0.53 7.85
N ALA A 116 -11.52 -0.80 7.77
CA ALA A 116 -11.08 -1.70 8.83
C ALA A 116 -9.57 -1.59 9.07
N PHE A 117 -8.77 -1.47 7.99
CA PHE A 117 -7.33 -1.31 8.12
C PHE A 117 -6.95 -0.09 8.98
N LYS A 118 -7.61 1.04 8.82
CA LYS A 118 -7.34 2.25 9.64
C LYS A 118 -7.55 1.99 11.13
N ILE A 119 -8.59 1.23 11.48
CA ILE A 119 -8.87 0.85 12.86
C ILE A 119 -7.82 -0.14 13.37
N LEU A 120 -7.51 -1.16 12.58
CA LEU A 120 -6.52 -2.17 12.93
C LEU A 120 -5.11 -1.58 13.07
N TRP A 121 -4.75 -0.64 12.21
CA TRP A 121 -3.51 0.12 12.31
C TRP A 121 -3.42 0.89 13.62
N HIS A 122 -4.47 1.61 13.98
CA HIS A 122 -4.53 2.31 15.27
C HIS A 122 -4.34 1.35 16.46
N ASN A 123 -5.02 0.20 16.44
CA ASN A 123 -4.88 -0.79 17.49
C ASN A 123 -3.47 -1.39 17.55
N LEU A 124 -2.85 -1.63 16.39
CA LEU A 124 -1.47 -2.10 16.32
C LEU A 124 -0.50 -1.09 16.93
N ILE A 125 -0.62 0.19 16.57
CA ILE A 125 0.23 1.25 17.14
C ILE A 125 0.04 1.31 18.66
N LYS A 126 -1.18 1.28 19.17
CA LYS A 126 -1.45 1.29 20.61
C LYS A 126 -0.86 0.09 21.34
N ALA A 127 -0.73 -1.05 20.68
CA ALA A 127 -0.09 -2.23 21.26
C ALA A 127 1.44 -2.07 21.41
N TYR A 128 2.09 -1.41 20.44
CA TYR A 128 3.54 -1.16 20.48
C TYR A 128 3.90 0.12 21.27
N LEU A 129 3.06 1.13 21.19
CA LEU A 129 3.29 2.48 21.74
C LEU A 129 2.08 2.94 22.56
N PRO A 130 1.82 2.35 23.74
CA PRO A 130 0.63 2.65 24.56
C PRO A 130 0.58 4.12 25.04
N GLU A 131 1.73 4.74 25.25
CA GLU A 131 1.86 6.13 25.70
C GLU A 131 1.71 7.18 24.58
N MET A 132 1.57 6.75 23.33
CA MET A 132 1.46 7.66 22.20
C MET A 132 0.06 8.29 22.15
N ASP A 133 -0.02 9.60 22.40
CA ASP A 133 -1.30 10.33 22.49
C ASP A 133 -1.86 10.72 21.12
N PHE A 134 -1.04 10.76 20.08
CA PHE A 134 -1.49 11.14 18.73
C PHE A 134 -1.76 9.94 17.84
N ILE A 135 -2.84 10.04 17.10
CA ILE A 135 -3.23 9.01 16.12
C ILE A 135 -2.60 9.37 14.78
N THR A 136 -1.68 8.52 14.33
CA THR A 136 -1.14 8.62 12.96
C THR A 136 -2.07 7.91 12.01
N ASN A 137 -2.68 8.63 11.08
CA ASN A 137 -3.40 8.00 9.98
C ASN A 137 -2.39 7.32 9.06
N PRO A 138 -2.62 6.05 8.67
CA PRO A 138 -1.75 5.38 7.71
C PRO A 138 -1.94 6.01 6.33
N GLU A 139 -0.84 6.24 5.60
CA GLU A 139 -0.92 6.62 4.20
C GLU A 139 -1.22 5.37 3.36
N ILE A 140 -2.33 5.39 2.65
CA ILE A 140 -2.87 4.23 1.92
C ILE A 140 -2.82 4.48 0.42
N HIS A 141 -2.03 3.69 -0.29
CA HIS A 141 -1.97 3.65 -1.74
C HIS A 141 -2.80 2.46 -2.23
N CYS A 142 -3.62 2.68 -3.24
CA CYS A 142 -4.43 1.63 -3.85
C CYS A 142 -4.08 1.42 -5.31
N VAL A 143 -4.02 0.14 -5.72
CA VAL A 143 -3.85 -0.26 -7.12
C VAL A 143 -4.99 -1.20 -7.49
N THR A 144 -5.68 -0.95 -8.58
CA THR A 144 -6.72 -1.87 -9.05
C THR A 144 -6.11 -3.21 -9.46
N ALA A 145 -6.61 -4.31 -8.85
CA ALA A 145 -6.09 -5.66 -9.06
C ALA A 145 -6.58 -6.26 -10.38
N THR A 146 -5.74 -7.10 -10.97
CA THR A 146 -6.03 -7.75 -12.26
C THR A 146 -6.57 -9.18 -12.14
N ALA A 147 -6.68 -9.72 -10.92
CA ALA A 147 -7.14 -11.10 -10.68
C ALA A 147 -8.51 -11.43 -11.30
N SER A 148 -9.39 -10.43 -11.41
CA SER A 148 -10.72 -10.58 -11.99
C SER A 148 -10.79 -10.29 -13.49
N PHE A 149 -9.66 -9.98 -14.14
CA PHE A 149 -9.64 -9.64 -15.56
C PHE A 149 -9.93 -10.87 -16.42
N THR A 150 -10.71 -10.66 -17.48
CA THR A 150 -10.96 -11.67 -18.52
C THR A 150 -10.18 -11.30 -19.77
N GLN A 151 -9.72 -12.35 -20.49
CA GLN A 151 -9.06 -12.18 -21.78
C GLN A 151 -10.07 -12.22 -22.95
N THR A 152 -11.26 -12.78 -22.72
CA THR A 152 -12.26 -12.99 -23.79
C THR A 152 -12.97 -11.68 -24.15
N ASP A 153 -13.18 -10.82 -23.17
CA ASP A 153 -13.81 -9.49 -23.35
C ASP A 153 -13.05 -8.47 -22.50
N GLU A 154 -12.00 -7.92 -23.08
CA GLU A 154 -11.15 -6.95 -22.40
C GLU A 154 -11.89 -5.67 -22.04
N HIS A 155 -12.90 -5.25 -22.81
CA HIS A 155 -13.66 -4.04 -22.52
C HIS A 155 -14.48 -4.16 -21.22
N SER A 156 -14.92 -5.34 -20.83
CA SER A 156 -15.58 -5.53 -19.53
C SER A 156 -14.61 -5.31 -18.36
N ASN A 157 -13.30 -5.42 -18.57
CA ASN A 157 -12.31 -5.09 -17.55
C ASN A 157 -12.29 -3.59 -17.22
N LEU A 158 -12.65 -2.74 -18.19
CA LEU A 158 -12.77 -1.29 -17.94
C LEU A 158 -13.83 -0.99 -16.87
N LEU A 159 -14.97 -1.69 -16.90
CA LEU A 159 -16.01 -1.55 -15.89
C LEU A 159 -15.52 -2.05 -14.51
N ARG A 160 -14.83 -3.21 -14.50
CA ARG A 160 -14.27 -3.75 -13.25
C ARG A 160 -13.24 -2.81 -12.63
N THR A 161 -12.33 -2.28 -13.45
CA THR A 161 -11.31 -1.34 -13.00
C THR A 161 -11.94 -0.05 -12.48
N THR A 162 -12.98 0.47 -13.14
CA THR A 162 -13.69 1.69 -12.70
C THR A 162 -14.36 1.47 -11.36
N THR A 163 -15.09 0.37 -11.17
CA THR A 163 -15.75 0.07 -9.89
C THR A 163 -14.75 -0.18 -8.77
N ALA A 164 -13.63 -0.85 -9.06
CA ALA A 164 -12.54 -1.02 -8.10
C ALA A 164 -11.92 0.33 -7.69
N ALA A 165 -11.66 1.22 -8.66
CA ALA A 165 -11.17 2.56 -8.39
C ALA A 165 -12.13 3.38 -7.51
N MET A 166 -13.45 3.31 -7.77
CA MET A 166 -14.47 3.93 -6.93
C MET A 166 -14.46 3.39 -5.50
N SER A 167 -14.34 2.07 -5.33
CA SER A 167 -14.29 1.46 -4.00
C SER A 167 -13.05 1.90 -3.21
N ALA A 168 -11.91 2.08 -3.87
CA ALA A 168 -10.69 2.60 -3.25
C ALA A 168 -10.90 4.02 -2.68
N ILE A 169 -11.49 4.91 -3.47
CA ILE A 169 -11.78 6.29 -3.05
C ILE A 169 -12.77 6.32 -1.90
N LEU A 170 -13.88 5.58 -2.00
CA LEU A 170 -14.89 5.49 -0.93
C LEU A 170 -14.36 4.81 0.34
N GLY A 171 -13.36 3.97 0.21
CA GLY A 171 -12.60 3.38 1.32
C GLY A 171 -11.64 4.37 1.98
N GLY A 172 -11.33 5.47 1.30
CA GLY A 172 -10.47 6.55 1.79
C GLY A 172 -8.98 6.27 1.57
N CYS A 173 -8.59 5.94 0.33
CA CYS A 173 -7.20 5.91 -0.09
C CYS A 173 -6.64 7.33 -0.30
N ASP A 174 -5.33 7.48 -0.12
CA ASP A 174 -4.62 8.75 -0.35
C ASP A 174 -4.07 8.82 -1.78
N VAL A 175 -3.65 7.68 -2.33
CA VAL A 175 -3.14 7.57 -3.70
C VAL A 175 -3.86 6.44 -4.43
N LEU A 176 -4.29 6.69 -5.64
CA LEU A 176 -4.93 5.70 -6.51
C LEU A 176 -4.13 5.51 -7.79
N ILE A 177 -3.85 4.24 -8.11
CA ILE A 177 -3.27 3.80 -9.38
C ILE A 177 -4.27 2.88 -10.06
N VAL A 178 -4.73 3.26 -11.24
CA VAL A 178 -5.65 2.45 -12.04
C VAL A 178 -4.86 1.63 -13.05
N THR A 179 -4.98 0.30 -12.97
CA THR A 179 -4.36 -0.62 -13.92
C THR A 179 -5.11 -0.56 -15.25
N PRO A 180 -4.41 -0.47 -16.39
CA PRO A 180 -5.04 -0.52 -17.70
C PRO A 180 -5.86 -1.82 -17.88
N PHE A 181 -6.98 -1.73 -18.56
CA PHE A 181 -7.92 -2.84 -18.75
C PHE A 181 -7.39 -3.95 -19.70
N SER A 182 -6.37 -3.63 -20.49
CA SER A 182 -5.70 -4.55 -21.40
C SER A 182 -4.18 -4.47 -21.22
N ASN A 183 -3.52 -5.61 -21.33
CA ASN A 183 -2.06 -5.73 -21.33
C ASN A 183 -1.44 -5.59 -22.73
N SER A 184 -2.24 -5.31 -23.76
CA SER A 184 -1.77 -5.22 -25.17
C SER A 184 -0.81 -4.05 -25.43
N GLY A 185 -0.54 -3.22 -24.41
CA GLY A 185 0.32 -2.03 -24.55
C GLY A 185 -0.30 -0.90 -25.39
N GLU A 186 -1.58 -0.99 -25.66
CA GLU A 186 -2.30 0.04 -26.41
C GLU A 186 -2.36 1.34 -25.63
N ASN A 187 -1.93 2.42 -26.28
CA ASN A 187 -1.99 3.77 -25.71
C ASN A 187 -3.41 4.13 -25.22
N ASN A 188 -4.44 3.57 -25.84
CA ASN A 188 -5.83 3.79 -25.47
C ASN A 188 -6.15 3.22 -24.07
N ALA A 189 -5.63 2.03 -23.71
CA ALA A 189 -5.89 1.41 -22.41
C ALA A 189 -5.27 2.26 -21.26
N ILE A 190 -4.06 2.78 -21.48
CA ILE A 190 -3.38 3.65 -20.52
C ILE A 190 -4.13 5.00 -20.41
N GLN A 191 -4.57 5.56 -21.53
CA GLN A 191 -5.33 6.80 -21.54
C GLN A 191 -6.67 6.67 -20.80
N LEU A 192 -7.38 5.57 -21.00
CA LEU A 192 -8.65 5.31 -20.30
C LEU A 192 -8.43 5.11 -18.79
N ALA A 193 -7.38 4.40 -18.38
CA ALA A 193 -7.02 4.26 -16.98
C ALA A 193 -6.72 5.64 -16.33
N THR A 194 -6.02 6.51 -17.03
CA THR A 194 -5.78 7.90 -16.58
C THR A 194 -7.07 8.71 -16.52
N ASN A 195 -7.96 8.57 -17.51
CA ASN A 195 -9.23 9.27 -17.55
C ASN A 195 -10.15 8.86 -16.39
N ILE A 196 -10.17 7.57 -16.01
CA ILE A 196 -10.91 7.11 -14.81
C ILE A 196 -10.46 7.89 -13.58
N GLN A 197 -9.14 8.03 -13.37
CA GLN A 197 -8.60 8.76 -12.22
C GLN A 197 -9.02 10.25 -12.27
N ASN A 198 -8.95 10.87 -13.45
CA ASN A 198 -9.34 12.27 -13.63
C ASN A 198 -10.83 12.50 -13.36
N ILE A 199 -11.73 11.65 -13.90
CA ILE A 199 -13.17 11.73 -13.67
C ILE A 199 -13.46 11.58 -12.17
N LEU A 200 -12.87 10.59 -11.51
CA LEU A 200 -13.07 10.37 -10.09
C LEU A 200 -12.53 11.51 -9.22
N ARG A 201 -11.49 12.19 -9.66
CA ARG A 201 -10.87 13.30 -8.93
C ARG A 201 -11.60 14.63 -9.13
N TYR A 202 -12.06 14.91 -10.34
CA TYR A 202 -12.51 16.25 -10.72
C TYR A 202 -14.00 16.35 -10.97
N GLU A 203 -14.70 15.24 -11.21
CA GLU A 203 -16.09 15.23 -11.62
C GLU A 203 -17.01 14.48 -10.65
N SER A 204 -16.44 13.69 -9.71
CA SER A 204 -17.21 12.93 -8.71
C SER A 204 -17.16 13.66 -7.37
N TYR A 205 -18.22 14.39 -7.05
CA TYR A 205 -18.41 15.14 -5.82
C TYR A 205 -19.17 14.35 -4.76
#